data_cf1d679721b0502b4a6af6dbcf9cf3d4
#
_entry.id   cf1d679721b0502b4a6af6dbcf9cf3d4
#
_cell.length_a   1.000
_cell.length_b   1.000
_cell.length_c   1.000
_cell.angle_alpha   90.00
_cell.angle_beta   90.00
_cell.angle_gamma   90.00
#
_symmetry.space_group_name_H-M   'P 1'
#
loop_
_entity.id
_entity.type
_entity.pdbx_description
1 polymer ?
#
loop_
_entity_poly.entity_id
_entity_poly.type
_entity_poly.pdbx_seq_one_letter_code
_entity_poly.pdbx_strand_id
1 'polypeptide(L)'
;ICFTHYHADHISGLPGLLLTMGNAERTEPLTLIGPKGLVRVVNALRVIAPELPFEIECIELTQSEETFTLYGYEITAYKVNHNVLCYGYTIEIKRNGKFDAKRAKEQNIPLKYWNPLQKGETVEADGMLYTPDMVLGPARKGIKLTYTTDTRPVKSIEEHAKDSDLFICEGMYGEQDKEEEKAK
;
A
#
# COMPACT_ATOMS: atom_id res chain seq x y z
N ILE A 1 -5.73 4.74 3.27
CA ILE A 1 -5.72 4.01 4.56
C ILE A 1 -6.06 2.55 4.28
N CYS A 2 -5.29 1.61 4.85
CA CYS A 2 -5.55 0.18 4.73
C CYS A 2 -6.04 -0.36 6.07
N PHE A 3 -7.17 -1.08 6.05
CA PHE A 3 -7.72 -1.74 7.24
C PHE A 3 -7.45 -3.24 7.16
N THR A 4 -6.89 -3.79 8.22
CA THR A 4 -6.66 -5.24 8.32
C THR A 4 -7.98 -5.98 8.51
N HIS A 5 -8.82 -5.52 9.42
CA HIS A 5 -10.15 -6.06 9.74
C HIS A 5 -10.99 -5.02 10.51
N TYR A 6 -12.21 -5.39 10.94
CA TYR A 6 -13.19 -4.45 11.51
C TYR A 6 -13.53 -4.72 12.97
N HIS A 7 -12.60 -5.22 13.77
CA HIS A 7 -12.77 -5.14 15.22
C HIS A 7 -12.70 -3.67 15.68
N ALA A 8 -13.39 -3.36 16.75
CA ALA A 8 -13.59 -1.96 17.18
C ALA A 8 -12.28 -1.24 17.48
N ASP A 9 -11.34 -1.92 18.12
CA ASP A 9 -10.01 -1.40 18.46
C ASP A 9 -9.13 -1.07 17.22
N HIS A 10 -9.48 -1.61 16.05
CA HIS A 10 -8.78 -1.35 14.79
C HIS A 10 -9.45 -0.30 13.88
N ILE A 11 -10.74 0.02 14.10
CA ILE A 11 -11.46 0.92 13.18
C ILE A 11 -12.26 2.03 13.86
N SER A 12 -12.56 1.93 15.16
CA SER A 12 -13.41 2.92 15.84
C SER A 12 -12.84 4.35 15.85
N GLY A 13 -11.55 4.52 15.67
CA GLY A 13 -10.90 5.83 15.54
C GLY A 13 -11.13 6.53 14.21
N LEU A 14 -11.68 5.84 13.19
CA LEU A 14 -11.83 6.39 11.84
C LEU A 14 -12.64 7.70 11.80
N PRO A 15 -13.82 7.85 12.45
CA PRO A 15 -14.58 9.11 12.38
C PRO A 15 -13.79 10.32 12.90
N GLY A 16 -13.08 10.15 14.01
CA GLY A 16 -12.22 11.21 14.57
C GLY A 16 -11.07 11.58 13.65
N LEU A 17 -10.44 10.58 13.00
CA LEU A 17 -9.38 10.81 12.01
C LEU A 17 -9.92 11.58 10.80
N LEU A 18 -11.08 11.18 10.27
CA LEU A 18 -11.69 11.86 9.12
C LEU A 18 -12.01 13.33 9.42
N LEU A 19 -12.58 13.61 10.60
CA LEU A 19 -12.84 14.99 11.04
C LEU A 19 -11.54 15.78 11.21
N THR A 20 -10.50 15.18 11.76
CA THR A 20 -9.19 15.83 11.91
C THR A 20 -8.59 16.18 10.54
N MET A 21 -8.69 15.27 9.56
CA MET A 21 -8.24 15.51 8.19
C MET A 21 -9.04 16.62 7.52
N GLY A 22 -10.35 16.67 7.73
CA GLY A 22 -11.22 17.74 7.24
C GLY A 22 -10.89 19.10 7.87
N ASN A 23 -10.65 19.14 9.17
CA ASN A 23 -10.24 20.35 9.88
C ASN A 23 -8.84 20.85 9.47
N ALA A 24 -8.00 19.95 8.95
CA ALA A 24 -6.70 20.29 8.33
C ALA A 24 -6.85 20.69 6.86
N GLU A 25 -8.04 21.08 6.43
CA GLU A 25 -8.36 21.60 5.09
C GLU A 25 -8.06 20.60 3.94
N ARG A 26 -8.07 19.28 4.21
CA ARG A 26 -7.96 18.30 3.15
C ARG A 26 -9.18 18.37 2.23
N THR A 27 -8.94 18.48 0.93
CA THR A 27 -9.98 18.45 -0.13
C THR A 27 -9.80 17.30 -1.10
N GLU A 28 -8.60 16.71 -1.18
CA GLU A 28 -8.32 15.59 -2.06
C GLU A 28 -9.02 14.32 -1.58
N PRO A 29 -9.51 13.48 -2.50
CA PRO A 29 -10.15 12.22 -2.19
C PRO A 29 -9.28 11.34 -1.28
N LEU A 30 -9.91 10.57 -0.39
CA LEU A 30 -9.26 9.62 0.50
C LEU A 30 -9.63 8.20 0.10
N THR A 31 -8.65 7.42 -0.31
CA THR A 31 -8.84 6.01 -0.61
C THR A 31 -8.73 5.17 0.66
N LEU A 32 -9.74 4.37 0.94
CA LEU A 32 -9.78 3.37 2.00
C LEU A 32 -9.75 1.97 1.37
N ILE A 33 -8.88 1.10 1.86
CA ILE A 33 -8.75 -0.29 1.41
C ILE A 33 -9.04 -1.20 2.60
N GLY A 34 -9.82 -2.25 2.41
CA GLY A 34 -10.08 -3.19 3.48
C GLY A 34 -10.91 -4.40 3.05
N PRO A 35 -11.13 -5.36 3.95
CA PRO A 35 -11.92 -6.54 3.70
C PRO A 35 -13.32 -6.23 3.16
N LYS A 36 -13.96 -7.20 2.52
CA LYS A 36 -15.35 -7.10 2.10
C LYS A 36 -16.25 -6.60 3.22
N GLY A 37 -17.11 -5.64 2.93
CA GLY A 37 -17.98 -4.96 3.91
C GLY A 37 -17.46 -3.59 4.35
N LEU A 38 -16.33 -3.11 3.80
CA LEU A 38 -15.74 -1.82 4.09
C LEU A 38 -16.74 -0.67 3.94
N VAL A 39 -17.42 -0.61 2.79
CA VAL A 39 -18.41 0.44 2.50
C VAL A 39 -19.48 0.51 3.58
N ARG A 40 -20.01 -0.64 3.98
CA ARG A 40 -21.05 -0.72 5.02
C ARG A 40 -20.54 -0.22 6.37
N VAL A 41 -19.34 -0.65 6.77
CA VAL A 41 -18.73 -0.29 8.06
C VAL A 41 -18.39 1.21 8.09
N VAL A 42 -17.76 1.71 7.04
CA VAL A 42 -17.42 3.14 6.90
C VAL A 42 -18.68 4.01 6.96
N ASN A 43 -19.74 3.65 6.24
CA ASN A 43 -21.00 4.41 6.26
C ASN A 43 -21.67 4.39 7.65
N ALA A 44 -21.60 3.27 8.36
CA ALA A 44 -22.14 3.19 9.73
C ALA A 44 -21.35 4.07 10.70
N LEU A 45 -20.04 4.09 10.64
CA LEU A 45 -19.17 4.93 11.48
C LEU A 45 -19.33 6.41 11.12
N ARG A 46 -19.55 6.75 9.86
CA ARG A 46 -19.73 8.12 9.39
C ARG A 46 -21.03 8.78 9.85
N VAL A 47 -21.95 8.06 10.45
CA VAL A 47 -23.16 8.67 11.07
C VAL A 47 -22.80 9.77 12.05
N ILE A 48 -21.66 9.67 12.74
CA ILE A 48 -21.15 10.69 13.67
C ILE A 48 -20.18 11.71 13.04
N ALA A 49 -19.86 11.55 11.74
CA ALA A 49 -19.02 12.45 10.95
C ALA A 49 -19.58 12.56 9.51
N PRO A 50 -20.83 13.07 9.35
CA PRO A 50 -21.56 12.96 8.08
C PRO A 50 -20.99 13.86 7.00
N GLU A 51 -20.48 15.03 7.36
CA GLU A 51 -19.98 16.04 6.43
C GLU A 51 -18.45 16.08 6.45
N LEU A 52 -17.86 15.89 5.27
CA LEU A 52 -16.42 15.97 5.07
C LEU A 52 -16.14 16.81 3.82
N PRO A 53 -15.08 17.63 3.81
CA PRO A 53 -14.72 18.46 2.65
C PRO A 53 -14.03 17.66 1.52
N PHE A 54 -13.95 16.35 1.63
CA PHE A 54 -13.36 15.43 0.65
C PHE A 54 -14.20 14.17 0.46
N GLU A 55 -14.05 13.55 -0.69
CA GLU A 55 -14.69 12.28 -1.01
C GLU A 55 -13.92 11.09 -0.42
N ILE A 56 -14.66 10.00 -0.13
CA ILE A 56 -14.08 8.73 0.30
C ILE A 56 -14.30 7.69 -0.77
N GLU A 57 -13.22 7.13 -1.27
CA GLU A 57 -13.19 6.02 -2.21
C GLU A 57 -12.88 4.73 -1.46
N CYS A 58 -13.73 3.70 -1.60
CA CYS A 58 -13.53 2.42 -0.92
C CYS A 58 -13.16 1.33 -1.92
N ILE A 59 -12.08 0.60 -1.62
CA ILE A 59 -11.65 -0.61 -2.35
C ILE A 59 -11.84 -1.79 -1.41
N GLU A 60 -12.81 -2.67 -1.73
CA GLU A 60 -13.07 -3.88 -0.97
C GLU A 60 -12.24 -5.05 -1.50
N LEU A 61 -11.48 -5.68 -0.60
CA LEU A 61 -10.70 -6.87 -0.90
C LEU A 61 -11.61 -8.10 -1.00
N THR A 62 -11.47 -8.85 -2.08
CA THR A 62 -12.31 -10.03 -2.39
C THR A 62 -11.50 -11.31 -2.56
N GLN A 63 -10.24 -11.20 -2.93
CA GLN A 63 -9.34 -12.33 -3.17
C GLN A 63 -8.49 -12.64 -1.93
N SER A 64 -7.79 -13.77 -1.95
CA SER A 64 -6.82 -14.13 -0.90
C SER A 64 -5.58 -13.24 -0.95
N GLU A 65 -5.26 -12.71 -2.13
CA GLU A 65 -4.16 -11.79 -2.37
C GLU A 65 -4.56 -10.84 -3.50
N GLU A 66 -4.35 -9.55 -3.31
CA GLU A 66 -4.61 -8.50 -4.29
C GLU A 66 -3.52 -7.45 -4.25
N THR A 67 -3.07 -7.00 -5.43
CA THR A 67 -2.04 -5.96 -5.57
C THR A 67 -2.59 -4.77 -6.35
N PHE A 68 -2.35 -3.58 -5.84
CA PHE A 68 -2.73 -2.31 -6.48
C PHE A 68 -1.54 -1.36 -6.54
N THR A 69 -1.57 -0.47 -7.54
CA THR A 69 -0.65 0.66 -7.58
C THR A 69 -1.40 1.94 -7.27
N LEU A 70 -1.08 2.57 -6.15
CA LEU A 70 -1.69 3.82 -5.71
C LEU A 70 -0.61 4.83 -5.35
N TYR A 71 -0.67 6.03 -5.93
CA TYR A 71 0.23 7.15 -5.63
C TYR A 71 1.73 6.79 -5.73
N GLY A 72 2.09 5.86 -6.63
CA GLY A 72 3.46 5.38 -6.82
C GLY A 72 3.91 4.30 -5.83
N TYR A 73 3.02 3.84 -4.96
CA TYR A 73 3.23 2.69 -4.10
C TYR A 73 2.59 1.44 -4.72
N GLU A 74 3.29 0.32 -4.67
CA GLU A 74 2.69 -0.99 -4.89
C GLU A 74 2.24 -1.55 -3.55
N ILE A 75 0.94 -1.80 -3.40
CA ILE A 75 0.33 -2.28 -2.15
C ILE A 75 -0.22 -3.67 -2.43
N THR A 76 0.30 -4.67 -1.73
CA THR A 76 -0.22 -6.04 -1.77
C THR A 76 -0.92 -6.35 -0.46
N ALA A 77 -2.21 -6.63 -0.53
CA ALA A 77 -2.99 -7.17 0.58
C ALA A 77 -3.00 -8.69 0.50
N TYR A 78 -2.73 -9.38 1.60
CA TYR A 78 -2.72 -10.84 1.66
C TYR A 78 -3.47 -11.33 2.90
N LYS A 79 -4.27 -12.39 2.70
CA LYS A 79 -5.13 -12.95 3.76
C LYS A 79 -4.30 -13.61 4.85
N VAL A 80 -4.67 -13.33 6.10
CA VAL A 80 -4.07 -13.93 7.31
C VAL A 80 -5.13 -14.71 8.11
N ASN A 81 -4.73 -15.38 9.18
CA ASN A 81 -5.60 -16.25 9.96
C ASN A 81 -6.07 -15.59 11.25
N HIS A 82 -7.27 -15.05 11.20
CA HIS A 82 -7.96 -14.47 12.35
C HIS A 82 -9.40 -15.00 12.43
N ASN A 83 -10.13 -14.73 13.51
CA ASN A 83 -11.53 -15.14 13.71
C ASN A 83 -12.53 -14.37 12.83
N VAL A 84 -12.08 -13.28 12.20
CA VAL A 84 -12.80 -12.53 11.16
C VAL A 84 -11.94 -12.42 9.91
N LEU A 85 -12.51 -11.97 8.79
CA LEU A 85 -11.75 -11.72 7.57
C LEU A 85 -10.69 -10.65 7.82
N CYS A 86 -9.43 -11.03 7.71
CA CYS A 86 -8.29 -10.20 8.06
C CYS A 86 -7.18 -10.30 7.00
N TYR A 87 -6.54 -9.17 6.73
CA TYR A 87 -5.43 -9.04 5.78
C TYR A 87 -4.19 -8.41 6.42
N GLY A 88 -3.03 -8.91 6.03
CA GLY A 88 -1.77 -8.19 6.14
C GLY A 88 -1.53 -7.35 4.89
N TYR A 89 -0.56 -6.45 4.95
CA TYR A 89 -0.20 -5.57 3.84
C TYR A 89 1.30 -5.51 3.65
N THR A 90 1.71 -5.55 2.37
CA THR A 90 3.07 -5.17 1.97
C THR A 90 2.98 -3.91 1.14
N ILE A 91 3.80 -2.91 1.45
CA ILE A 91 3.89 -1.64 0.72
C ILE A 91 5.29 -1.52 0.17
N GLU A 92 5.39 -1.41 -1.15
CA GLU A 92 6.68 -1.30 -1.83
C GLU A 92 6.79 0.01 -2.61
N ILE A 93 7.95 0.65 -2.47
CA ILE A 93 8.36 1.77 -3.31
C ILE A 93 9.45 1.25 -4.24
N LYS A 94 9.11 1.06 -5.51
CA LYS A 94 10.09 0.69 -6.55
C LYS A 94 10.92 1.93 -6.92
N ARG A 95 12.23 1.75 -7.03
CA ARG A 95 13.14 2.82 -7.39
C ARG A 95 13.79 2.51 -8.73
N ASN A 96 13.50 3.36 -9.72
CA ASN A 96 14.15 3.29 -11.03
C ASN A 96 15.66 3.46 -10.91
N GLY A 97 16.38 2.99 -11.90
CA GLY A 97 17.81 3.21 -12.06
C GLY A 97 18.15 4.71 -12.07
N LYS A 98 19.41 5.01 -11.81
CA LYS A 98 19.90 6.38 -11.92
C LYS A 98 19.85 6.81 -13.40
N PHE A 99 19.30 8.00 -13.66
CA PHE A 99 19.28 8.57 -15.00
C PHE A 99 20.70 8.91 -15.47
N ASP A 100 21.05 8.48 -16.68
CA ASP A 100 22.33 8.71 -17.32
C ASP A 100 22.20 9.77 -18.41
N ALA A 101 22.52 11.01 -18.05
CA ALA A 101 22.44 12.14 -18.96
C ALA A 101 23.45 12.05 -20.13
N LYS A 102 24.59 11.36 -19.93
CA LYS A 102 25.57 11.14 -20.99
C LYS A 102 25.00 10.22 -22.06
N ARG A 103 24.45 9.10 -21.61
CA ARG A 103 23.80 8.12 -22.47
C ARG A 103 22.61 8.69 -23.24
N ALA A 104 21.82 9.56 -22.56
CA ALA A 104 20.69 10.26 -23.20
C ALA A 104 21.15 11.21 -24.31
N LYS A 105 22.29 11.92 -24.11
CA LYS A 105 22.89 12.79 -25.13
C LYS A 105 23.48 11.98 -26.29
N GLU A 106 24.19 10.89 -26.02
CA GLU A 106 24.79 10.01 -27.03
C GLU A 106 23.72 9.39 -27.95
N GLN A 107 22.54 9.11 -27.40
CA GLN A 107 21.39 8.60 -28.14
C GLN A 107 20.51 9.71 -28.76
N ASN A 108 20.93 10.97 -28.69
CA ASN A 108 20.21 12.13 -29.22
C ASN A 108 18.77 12.24 -28.69
N ILE A 109 18.51 11.83 -27.45
CA ILE A 109 17.17 11.92 -26.83
C ILE A 109 16.89 13.38 -26.46
N PRO A 110 15.80 14.00 -26.98
CA PRO A 110 15.46 15.37 -26.68
C PRO A 110 15.21 15.61 -25.18
N LEU A 111 15.69 16.73 -24.64
CA LEU A 111 15.59 17.10 -23.22
C LEU A 111 14.15 17.02 -22.69
N LYS A 112 13.17 17.34 -23.51
CA LYS A 112 11.74 17.30 -23.14
C LYS A 112 11.25 15.90 -22.73
N TYR A 113 11.95 14.82 -23.14
CA TYR A 113 11.61 13.43 -22.83
C TYR A 113 12.38 12.85 -21.64
N TRP A 114 13.38 13.58 -21.10
CA TRP A 114 14.21 13.07 -20.01
C TRP A 114 13.42 12.85 -18.73
N ASN A 115 12.50 13.77 -18.38
CA ASN A 115 11.69 13.63 -17.15
C ASN A 115 10.72 12.45 -17.21
N PRO A 116 9.91 12.25 -18.27
CA PRO A 116 9.12 11.04 -18.43
C PRO A 116 9.96 9.76 -18.34
N LEU A 117 11.06 9.67 -19.08
CA LEU A 117 11.94 8.50 -19.09
C LEU A 117 12.56 8.24 -17.71
N GLN A 118 12.93 9.28 -16.97
CA GLN A 118 13.43 9.16 -15.60
C GLN A 118 12.38 8.58 -14.65
N LYS A 119 11.10 8.88 -14.88
CA LYS A 119 9.97 8.33 -14.13
C LYS A 119 9.62 6.89 -14.52
N GLY A 120 10.23 6.35 -15.57
CA GLY A 120 9.95 5.01 -16.08
C GLY A 120 8.85 4.97 -17.13
N GLU A 121 8.45 6.13 -17.67
CA GLU A 121 7.44 6.25 -18.72
C GLU A 121 8.10 6.08 -20.10
N THR A 122 7.43 5.36 -21.00
CA THR A 122 7.84 5.25 -22.40
C THR A 122 7.25 6.41 -23.19
N VAL A 123 8.01 7.00 -24.10
CA VAL A 123 7.61 8.13 -24.96
C VAL A 123 7.67 7.72 -26.42
N GLU A 124 6.56 7.82 -27.12
CA GLU A 124 6.50 7.68 -28.56
C GLU A 124 6.37 9.05 -29.23
N ALA A 125 7.33 9.42 -30.05
CA ALA A 125 7.33 10.71 -30.73
C ALA A 125 8.16 10.68 -32.02
N ASP A 126 7.69 11.36 -33.04
CA ASP A 126 8.35 11.50 -34.35
C ASP A 126 8.71 10.16 -35.00
N GLY A 127 7.85 9.12 -34.77
CA GLY A 127 8.06 7.76 -35.27
C GLY A 127 9.16 6.97 -34.54
N MET A 128 9.65 7.49 -33.41
CA MET A 128 10.64 6.84 -32.55
C MET A 128 10.03 6.52 -31.19
N LEU A 129 10.41 5.34 -30.66
CA LEU A 129 10.04 4.89 -29.31
C LEU A 129 11.24 5.08 -28.38
N TYR A 130 11.08 5.93 -27.37
CA TYR A 130 12.06 6.15 -26.34
C TYR A 130 11.63 5.39 -25.09
N THR A 131 12.49 4.47 -24.61
CA THR A 131 12.20 3.62 -23.45
C THR A 131 13.13 3.95 -22.28
N PRO A 132 12.68 3.74 -21.01
CA PRO A 132 13.46 4.05 -19.82
C PRO A 132 14.84 3.37 -19.79
N ASP A 133 14.97 2.14 -20.27
CA ASP A 133 16.22 1.38 -20.31
C ASP A 133 17.29 2.03 -21.20
N MET A 134 16.90 2.89 -22.14
CA MET A 134 17.84 3.67 -22.95
C MET A 134 18.68 4.63 -22.10
N VAL A 135 18.14 5.11 -20.98
CA VAL A 135 18.71 6.19 -20.16
C VAL A 135 18.83 5.88 -18.68
N LEU A 136 18.20 4.80 -18.20
CA LEU A 136 18.31 4.38 -16.82
C LEU A 136 19.40 3.32 -16.64
N GLY A 137 20.13 3.44 -15.55
CA GLY A 137 21.00 2.38 -15.07
C GLY A 137 20.21 1.24 -14.44
N PRO A 138 20.89 0.26 -13.81
CA PRO A 138 20.21 -0.84 -13.13
C PRO A 138 19.25 -0.33 -12.07
N ALA A 139 18.13 -1.05 -11.88
CA ALA A 139 17.16 -0.74 -10.82
C ALA A 139 17.84 -0.67 -9.45
N ARG A 140 17.47 0.32 -8.66
CA ARG A 140 18.00 0.48 -7.29
C ARG A 140 17.12 -0.28 -6.32
N LYS A 141 17.70 -0.70 -5.19
CA LYS A 141 16.92 -1.27 -4.10
C LYS A 141 15.79 -0.29 -3.74
N GLY A 142 14.55 -0.77 -3.78
CA GLY A 142 13.37 -0.06 -3.32
C GLY A 142 13.28 -0.04 -1.79
N ILE A 143 12.11 0.24 -1.28
CA ILE A 143 11.77 0.13 0.13
C ILE A 143 10.56 -0.80 0.22
N LYS A 144 10.64 -1.81 1.08
CA LYS A 144 9.57 -2.77 1.34
C LYS A 144 9.20 -2.72 2.82
N LEU A 145 7.95 -2.40 3.11
CA LEU A 145 7.37 -2.46 4.44
C LEU A 145 6.28 -3.53 4.45
N THR A 146 6.32 -4.43 5.43
CA THR A 146 5.26 -5.42 5.63
C THR A 146 4.64 -5.24 7.02
N TYR A 147 3.31 -5.27 7.06
CA TYR A 147 2.52 -5.07 8.27
C TYR A 147 1.52 -6.20 8.46
N THR A 148 1.49 -6.77 9.65
CA THR A 148 0.45 -7.69 10.10
C THR A 148 0.04 -7.35 11.53
N THR A 149 -1.20 -7.67 11.87
CA THR A 149 -1.72 -7.53 13.23
C THR A 149 -2.38 -8.86 13.64
N ASP A 150 -3.49 -8.83 14.33
CA ASP A 150 -4.23 -9.98 14.87
C ASP A 150 -4.27 -11.18 13.93
N THR A 151 -3.35 -12.11 14.12
CA THR A 151 -3.27 -13.31 13.31
C THR A 151 -2.55 -14.45 14.04
N ARG A 152 -2.97 -15.67 13.76
CA ARG A 152 -2.12 -16.83 14.02
C ARG A 152 -1.01 -16.88 12.97
N PRO A 153 0.14 -17.48 13.29
CA PRO A 153 1.20 -17.69 12.31
C PRO A 153 0.69 -18.44 11.08
N VAL A 154 0.93 -17.87 9.91
CA VAL A 154 0.62 -18.48 8.61
C VAL A 154 1.75 -18.23 7.63
N LYS A 155 1.89 -19.12 6.66
CA LYS A 155 2.99 -19.11 5.70
C LYS A 155 3.02 -17.82 4.85
N SER A 156 1.85 -17.26 4.54
CA SER A 156 1.75 -16.00 3.80
C SER A 156 2.49 -14.84 4.50
N ILE A 157 2.55 -14.82 5.84
CA ILE A 157 3.30 -13.79 6.56
C ILE A 157 4.80 -13.92 6.29
N GLU A 158 5.35 -15.14 6.34
CA GLU A 158 6.76 -15.40 6.06
C GLU A 158 7.11 -15.02 4.62
N GLU A 159 6.25 -15.40 3.65
CA GLU A 159 6.44 -15.12 2.25
C GLU A 159 6.46 -13.61 1.96
N HIS A 160 5.51 -12.87 2.52
CA HIS A 160 5.41 -11.43 2.32
C HIS A 160 6.43 -10.63 3.15
N ALA A 161 6.79 -11.08 4.35
CA ALA A 161 7.80 -10.43 5.20
C ALA A 161 9.23 -10.62 4.68
N LYS A 162 9.45 -11.63 3.84
CA LYS A 162 10.78 -11.90 3.27
C LYS A 162 11.32 -10.66 2.55
N ASP A 163 12.59 -10.36 2.83
CA ASP A 163 13.33 -9.22 2.25
C ASP A 163 12.71 -7.83 2.53
N SER A 164 11.81 -7.72 3.52
CA SER A 164 11.30 -6.43 3.97
C SER A 164 12.39 -5.61 4.65
N ASP A 165 12.42 -4.30 4.37
CA ASP A 165 13.29 -3.35 5.09
C ASP A 165 12.73 -3.07 6.49
N LEU A 166 11.40 -3.17 6.64
CA LEU A 166 10.71 -3.08 7.92
C LEU A 166 9.55 -4.08 7.94
N PHE A 167 9.53 -4.93 8.95
CA PHE A 167 8.41 -5.79 9.26
C PHE A 167 7.80 -5.38 10.60
N ILE A 168 6.54 -5.00 10.58
CA ILE A 168 5.75 -4.65 11.77
C ILE A 168 4.74 -5.76 11.96
N CYS A 169 4.81 -6.43 13.10
CA CYS A 169 3.86 -7.46 13.47
C CYS A 169 3.46 -7.33 14.94
N GLU A 170 2.26 -7.77 15.25
CA GLU A 170 1.84 -7.92 16.63
C GLU A 170 2.43 -9.19 17.23
N GLY A 171 2.84 -9.11 18.49
CA GLY A 171 3.29 -10.25 19.29
C GLY A 171 2.62 -10.18 20.65
N MET A 172 1.49 -10.89 20.80
CA MET A 172 0.73 -10.88 22.06
C MET A 172 1.38 -11.73 23.16
N TYR A 173 2.14 -12.77 22.79
CA TYR A 173 2.72 -13.74 23.73
C TYR A 173 4.22 -13.86 23.52
N GLY A 174 4.99 -13.63 24.59
CA GLY A 174 6.43 -13.81 24.62
C GLY A 174 6.89 -15.04 25.41
N GLU A 175 5.96 -15.78 26.03
CA GLU A 175 6.24 -16.97 26.83
C GLU A 175 5.54 -18.18 26.20
N GLN A 176 6.31 -19.26 26.00
CA GLN A 176 5.87 -20.49 25.34
C GLN A 176 4.65 -21.16 26.03
N ASP A 177 4.56 -21.07 27.35
CA ASP A 177 3.46 -21.64 28.13
C ASP A 177 2.09 -20.97 27.87
N LYS A 178 2.08 -19.73 27.38
CA LYS A 178 0.84 -19.02 27.04
C LYS A 178 0.38 -19.24 25.60
N GLU A 179 1.25 -19.68 24.73
CA GLU A 179 0.91 -20.02 23.34
C GLU A 179 0.00 -21.23 23.26
N GLU A 180 0.25 -22.27 24.07
CA GLU A 180 -0.53 -23.51 24.09
C GLU A 180 -1.95 -23.31 24.65
N GLU A 181 -2.14 -22.39 25.59
CA GLU A 181 -3.43 -22.12 26.24
C GLU A 181 -4.42 -21.38 25.29
N LYS A 182 -3.93 -20.65 24.32
CA LYS A 182 -4.74 -19.80 23.42
C LYS A 182 -4.67 -20.20 21.94
N ALA A 183 -3.92 -21.23 21.60
CA ALA A 183 -3.96 -21.88 20.28
C ALA A 183 -5.21 -22.77 20.09
N LYS A 184 -6.02 -22.92 21.16
CA LYS A 184 -7.32 -23.58 21.15
C LYS A 184 -8.42 -22.58 20.88
#